data_c31659e5eab5f4894b164e909f160bc3
#
_entry.id   c31659e5eab5f4894b164e909f160bc3
#
_cell.length_a   1.000
_cell.length_b   1.000
_cell.length_c   1.000
_cell.angle_alpha   90.00
_cell.angle_beta   90.00
_cell.angle_gamma   90.00
#
_symmetry.space_group_name_H-M   'P 1'
#
loop_
_entity.id
_entity.type
_entity.pdbx_description
1 polymer ?
#
loop_
_entity_poly.entity_id
_entity_poly.type
_entity_poly.pdbx_seq_one_letter_code
_entity_poly.pdbx_strand_id
1 'polypeptide(L)'
;MDLIDYFQLSLVEIYFVIFTVFIASIIRGFNGFGFSATCISGFSFILPAMEIVPIILILEVIISIFMVPYIWNKIDWNLVVKLLFGIIIGSPIGIYLLKYLTPDATHLSICALIIFFSFLLMRGYVNQKINNNYGKFFTGIISGTLNGLTTLGGMPVALFLLTTGIQPAIIRGSLAALFFLTDIYAFSLSFFAGIVDVTTIYRTVPLIITLPIGVYIGDKFFVKSKEKTYRKVVFYFLIFISIFGFFRIIDNF
;
A
#
# COMPACT_ATOMS: atom_id res chain seq x y z
N MET A 1 -5.61 30.34 -11.21
CA MET A 1 -5.97 29.40 -10.13
C MET A 1 -4.66 28.95 -9.53
N ASP A 2 -4.37 29.39 -8.33
CA ASP A 2 -3.09 29.09 -7.70
C ASP A 2 -3.02 27.64 -7.25
N LEU A 3 -1.80 27.09 -7.13
CA LEU A 3 -1.58 25.71 -6.68
C LEU A 3 -2.29 25.43 -5.33
N ILE A 4 -2.34 26.42 -4.45
CA ILE A 4 -3.00 26.36 -3.15
C ILE A 4 -4.51 26.14 -3.31
N ASP A 5 -5.15 26.88 -4.21
CA ASP A 5 -6.59 26.75 -4.49
C ASP A 5 -6.91 25.39 -5.09
N TYR A 6 -6.00 24.87 -5.94
CA TYR A 6 -6.16 23.58 -6.63
C TYR A 6 -6.09 22.40 -5.66
N PHE A 7 -5.10 22.40 -4.76
CA PHE A 7 -4.90 21.32 -3.79
C PHE A 7 -5.73 21.49 -2.52
N GLN A 8 -6.18 22.71 -2.22
CA GLN A 8 -6.75 23.10 -0.91
C GLN A 8 -5.78 22.76 0.25
N LEU A 9 -4.49 22.97 0.02
CA LEU A 9 -3.39 22.71 0.94
C LEU A 9 -2.40 23.88 0.88
N SER A 10 -1.67 24.11 1.95
CA SER A 10 -0.56 25.08 1.96
C SER A 10 0.60 24.61 1.08
N LEU A 11 1.47 25.53 0.63
CA LEU A 11 2.64 25.18 -0.19
C LEU A 11 3.55 24.16 0.50
N VAL A 12 3.73 24.26 1.82
CA VAL A 12 4.56 23.34 2.60
C VAL A 12 3.96 21.93 2.57
N GLU A 13 2.65 21.81 2.75
CA GLU A 13 1.94 20.53 2.69
C GLU A 13 2.01 19.91 1.28
N ILE A 14 1.88 20.72 0.22
CA ILE A 14 2.02 20.25 -1.16
C ILE A 14 3.41 19.64 -1.40
N TYR A 15 4.50 20.35 -1.01
CA TYR A 15 5.85 19.82 -1.12
C TYR A 15 6.05 18.54 -0.31
N PHE A 16 5.50 18.49 0.90
CA PHE A 16 5.57 17.31 1.75
C PHE A 16 4.86 16.11 1.12
N VAL A 17 3.66 16.29 0.54
CA VAL A 17 2.89 15.26 -0.16
C VAL A 17 3.66 14.76 -1.39
N ILE A 18 4.19 15.66 -2.23
CA ILE A 18 4.99 15.30 -3.41
C ILE A 18 6.23 14.48 -3.01
N PHE A 19 6.96 14.93 -1.98
CA PHE A 19 8.13 14.23 -1.46
C PHE A 19 7.77 12.85 -0.93
N THR A 20 6.68 12.73 -0.19
CA THR A 20 6.17 11.46 0.34
C THR A 20 5.84 10.48 -0.78
N VAL A 21 5.12 10.91 -1.83
CA VAL A 21 4.78 10.08 -2.99
C VAL A 21 6.04 9.65 -3.74
N PHE A 22 7.01 10.54 -3.90
CA PHE A 22 8.27 10.22 -4.54
C PHE A 22 9.03 9.12 -3.79
N ILE A 23 9.20 9.25 -2.48
CA ILE A 23 9.84 8.22 -1.65
C ILE A 23 9.05 6.91 -1.67
N ALA A 24 7.71 7.00 -1.55
CA ALA A 24 6.83 5.84 -1.63
C ALA A 24 6.99 5.10 -2.98
N SER A 25 7.16 5.84 -4.07
CA SER A 25 7.37 5.27 -5.41
C SER A 25 8.70 4.53 -5.54
N ILE A 26 9.77 5.03 -4.92
CA ILE A 26 11.06 4.32 -4.85
C ILE A 26 10.91 3.01 -4.08
N ILE A 27 10.25 3.07 -2.92
CA ILE A 27 10.00 1.90 -2.07
C ILE A 27 9.18 0.86 -2.82
N ARG A 28 8.11 1.27 -3.48
CA ARG A 28 7.26 0.40 -4.30
C ARG A 28 8.05 -0.23 -5.45
N GLY A 29 8.84 0.58 -6.16
CA GLY A 29 9.70 0.12 -7.24
C GLY A 29 10.72 -0.93 -6.78
N PHE A 30 11.24 -0.81 -5.57
CA PHE A 30 12.17 -1.77 -4.98
C PHE A 30 11.45 -3.01 -4.43
N ASN A 31 10.46 -2.84 -3.57
CA ASN A 31 9.83 -3.92 -2.79
C ASN A 31 8.68 -4.63 -3.53
N GLY A 32 8.01 -3.95 -4.45
CA GLY A 32 6.73 -4.40 -5.03
C GLY A 32 5.51 -4.09 -4.16
N PHE A 33 5.71 -3.47 -2.98
CA PHE A 33 4.67 -3.04 -2.04
C PHE A 33 5.20 -1.89 -1.17
N GLY A 34 4.35 -1.35 -0.29
CA GLY A 34 4.75 -0.34 0.70
C GLY A 34 4.51 1.10 0.26
N PHE A 35 4.03 1.35 -0.95
CA PHE A 35 3.61 2.67 -1.42
C PHE A 35 2.51 3.23 -0.51
N SER A 36 1.40 2.50 -0.38
CA SER A 36 0.26 2.89 0.45
C SER A 36 0.66 3.12 1.90
N ALA A 37 1.47 2.23 2.48
CA ALA A 37 1.91 2.36 3.86
C ALA A 37 2.72 3.64 4.09
N THR A 38 3.57 4.03 3.13
CA THR A 38 4.33 5.28 3.20
C THR A 38 3.42 6.49 3.01
N CYS A 39 2.55 6.45 2.00
CA CYS A 39 1.65 7.56 1.70
C CYS A 39 0.65 7.80 2.83
N ILE A 40 -0.02 6.74 3.34
CA ILE A 40 -1.01 6.92 4.40
C ILE A 40 -0.36 7.40 5.69
N SER A 41 0.86 6.96 6.00
CA SER A 41 1.62 7.44 7.16
C SER A 41 1.95 8.93 7.04
N GLY A 42 2.35 9.41 5.86
CA GLY A 42 2.66 10.82 5.62
C GLY A 42 1.41 11.69 5.52
N PHE A 43 0.46 11.32 4.66
CA PHE A 43 -0.72 12.13 4.37
C PHE A 43 -1.65 12.32 5.57
N SER A 44 -1.71 11.34 6.44
CA SER A 44 -2.58 11.38 7.60
C SER A 44 -2.19 12.44 8.65
N PHE A 45 -1.06 13.17 8.49
CA PHE A 45 -0.79 14.41 9.24
C PHE A 45 -1.54 15.63 8.68
N ILE A 46 -2.06 15.53 7.44
CA ILE A 46 -2.60 16.67 6.69
C ILE A 46 -4.08 16.45 6.38
N LEU A 47 -4.47 15.21 6.06
CA LEU A 47 -5.80 14.88 5.55
C LEU A 47 -6.45 13.75 6.35
N PRO A 48 -7.79 13.69 6.40
CA PRO A 48 -8.53 12.57 6.96
C PRO A 48 -8.44 11.33 6.05
N ALA A 49 -8.56 10.13 6.64
CA ALA A 49 -8.41 8.86 5.92
C ALA A 49 -9.40 8.70 4.74
N MET A 50 -10.63 9.23 4.85
CA MET A 50 -11.62 9.20 3.77
C MET A 50 -11.17 9.94 2.50
N GLU A 51 -10.35 10.99 2.64
CA GLU A 51 -9.79 11.73 1.51
C GLU A 51 -8.50 11.07 0.99
N ILE A 52 -7.70 10.50 1.89
CA ILE A 52 -6.41 9.89 1.57
C ILE A 52 -6.59 8.57 0.79
N VAL A 53 -7.49 7.70 1.24
CA VAL A 53 -7.64 6.35 0.68
C VAL A 53 -7.90 6.36 -0.83
N PRO A 54 -8.88 7.13 -1.38
CA PRO A 54 -9.11 7.14 -2.81
C PRO A 54 -7.95 7.74 -3.62
N ILE A 55 -7.22 8.73 -3.09
CA ILE A 55 -6.01 9.28 -3.72
C ILE A 55 -4.96 8.18 -3.87
N ILE A 56 -4.69 7.45 -2.79
CA ILE A 56 -3.69 6.36 -2.80
C ILE A 56 -4.11 5.25 -3.76
N LEU A 57 -5.38 4.85 -3.79
CA LEU A 57 -5.87 3.80 -4.70
C LEU A 57 -5.65 4.16 -6.17
N ILE A 58 -5.89 5.42 -6.57
CA ILE A 58 -5.61 5.88 -7.94
C ILE A 58 -4.10 5.82 -8.22
N LEU A 59 -3.27 6.32 -7.30
CA LEU A 59 -1.83 6.31 -7.48
C LEU A 59 -1.25 4.89 -7.52
N GLU A 60 -1.80 3.94 -6.74
CA GLU A 60 -1.42 2.52 -6.76
C GLU A 60 -1.76 1.84 -8.10
N VAL A 61 -2.90 2.15 -8.70
CA VAL A 61 -3.24 1.67 -10.04
C VAL A 61 -2.22 2.19 -11.06
N ILE A 62 -1.95 3.49 -11.04
CA ILE A 62 -1.05 4.14 -12.00
C ILE A 62 0.40 3.65 -11.82
N ILE A 63 0.89 3.57 -10.57
CA ILE A 63 2.26 3.09 -10.31
C ILE A 63 2.43 1.63 -10.71
N SER A 64 1.38 0.81 -10.57
CA SER A 64 1.40 -0.59 -11.02
C SER A 64 1.54 -0.70 -12.54
N ILE A 65 0.91 0.21 -13.32
CA ILE A 65 1.12 0.29 -14.77
C ILE A 65 2.59 0.61 -15.11
N PHE A 66 3.20 1.57 -14.43
CA PHE A 66 4.62 1.88 -14.62
C PHE A 66 5.56 0.74 -14.23
N MET A 67 5.13 -0.17 -13.36
CA MET A 67 5.90 -1.36 -12.99
C MET A 67 5.83 -2.49 -14.02
N VAL A 68 4.80 -2.56 -14.86
CA VAL A 68 4.58 -3.66 -15.82
C VAL A 68 5.84 -4.04 -16.62
N PRO A 69 6.60 -3.11 -17.22
CA PRO A 69 7.77 -3.48 -18.01
C PRO A 69 8.84 -4.25 -17.22
N TYR A 70 8.90 -4.06 -15.91
CA TYR A 70 9.93 -4.65 -15.03
C TYR A 70 9.53 -6.00 -14.45
N ILE A 71 8.21 -6.30 -14.41
CA ILE A 71 7.68 -7.42 -13.61
C ILE A 71 6.92 -8.46 -14.42
N TRP A 72 6.51 -8.19 -15.65
CA TRP A 72 5.57 -9.02 -16.42
C TRP A 72 5.91 -10.53 -16.43
N ASN A 73 7.18 -10.84 -16.69
CA ASN A 73 7.66 -12.24 -16.76
C ASN A 73 7.94 -12.86 -15.36
N LYS A 74 7.62 -12.15 -14.27
CA LYS A 74 7.87 -12.58 -12.89
C LYS A 74 6.58 -12.71 -12.08
N ILE A 75 5.42 -12.73 -12.75
CA ILE A 75 4.12 -12.86 -12.07
C ILE A 75 3.76 -14.33 -11.93
N ASP A 76 3.49 -14.77 -10.70
CA ASP A 76 2.82 -16.04 -10.42
C ASP A 76 1.30 -15.84 -10.41
N TRP A 77 0.67 -16.03 -11.55
CA TRP A 77 -0.77 -15.84 -11.73
C TRP A 77 -1.61 -16.79 -10.86
N ASN A 78 -1.13 -18.01 -10.58
CA ASN A 78 -1.85 -18.94 -9.72
C ASN A 78 -1.93 -18.42 -8.28
N LEU A 79 -0.85 -17.81 -7.79
CA LEU A 79 -0.81 -17.15 -6.51
C LEU A 79 -1.74 -15.93 -6.50
N VAL A 80 -1.63 -15.05 -7.51
CA VAL A 80 -2.43 -13.82 -7.64
C VAL A 80 -3.92 -14.14 -7.62
N VAL A 81 -4.38 -15.09 -8.44
CA VAL A 81 -5.80 -15.43 -8.53
C VAL A 81 -6.35 -15.97 -7.21
N LYS A 82 -5.60 -16.81 -6.49
CA LYS A 82 -6.06 -17.36 -5.21
C LYS A 82 -6.19 -16.31 -4.11
N LEU A 83 -5.28 -15.34 -4.06
CA LEU A 83 -5.36 -14.20 -3.15
C LEU A 83 -6.51 -13.26 -3.55
N LEU A 84 -6.67 -13.00 -4.85
CA LEU A 84 -7.69 -12.11 -5.39
C LEU A 84 -9.10 -12.52 -4.99
N PHE A 85 -9.42 -13.83 -5.02
CA PHE A 85 -10.75 -14.30 -4.57
C PHE A 85 -11.06 -13.90 -3.13
N GLY A 86 -10.10 -14.01 -2.22
CA GLY A 86 -10.29 -13.54 -0.85
C GLY A 86 -10.44 -12.02 -0.76
N ILE A 87 -9.62 -11.28 -1.53
CA ILE A 87 -9.65 -9.82 -1.54
C ILE A 87 -10.99 -9.27 -2.05
N ILE A 88 -11.57 -9.89 -3.06
CA ILE A 88 -12.90 -9.50 -3.59
C ILE A 88 -13.97 -9.55 -2.49
N ILE A 89 -13.90 -10.52 -1.59
CA ILE A 89 -14.82 -10.64 -0.45
C ILE A 89 -14.47 -9.62 0.66
N GLY A 90 -13.18 -9.42 0.92
CA GLY A 90 -12.72 -8.54 2.00
C GLY A 90 -12.89 -7.05 1.70
N SER A 91 -12.66 -6.60 0.47
CA SER A 91 -12.64 -5.18 0.11
C SER A 91 -13.96 -4.44 0.39
N PRO A 92 -15.15 -5.00 0.08
CA PRO A 92 -16.41 -4.36 0.43
C PRO A 92 -16.57 -4.11 1.94
N ILE A 93 -16.10 -5.05 2.77
CA ILE A 93 -16.12 -4.92 4.23
C ILE A 93 -15.23 -3.75 4.65
N GLY A 94 -14.02 -3.64 4.08
CA GLY A 94 -13.10 -2.55 4.37
C GLY A 94 -13.64 -1.17 3.97
N ILE A 95 -14.20 -1.04 2.78
CA ILE A 95 -14.80 0.21 2.30
C ILE A 95 -16.03 0.60 3.13
N TYR A 96 -16.85 -0.39 3.51
CA TYR A 96 -17.97 -0.15 4.42
C TYR A 96 -17.48 0.40 5.77
N LEU A 97 -16.46 -0.21 6.36
CA LEU A 97 -15.87 0.27 7.61
C LEU A 97 -15.30 1.68 7.46
N LEU A 98 -14.57 1.98 6.37
CA LEU A 98 -14.04 3.32 6.11
C LEU A 98 -15.13 4.39 6.10
N LYS A 99 -16.29 4.07 5.51
CA LYS A 99 -17.40 5.01 5.38
C LYS A 99 -18.10 5.31 6.72
N TYR A 100 -18.16 4.35 7.62
CA TYR A 100 -18.96 4.45 8.85
C TYR A 100 -18.15 4.62 10.13
N LEU A 101 -16.83 4.40 10.10
CA LEU A 101 -15.95 4.70 11.23
C LEU A 101 -15.69 6.21 11.33
N THR A 102 -15.52 6.67 12.57
CA THR A 102 -15.07 8.04 12.82
C THR A 102 -13.63 8.23 12.34
N PRO A 103 -13.22 9.46 11.97
CA PRO A 103 -11.84 9.74 11.59
C PRO A 103 -10.81 9.24 12.62
N ASP A 104 -11.06 9.47 13.91
CA ASP A 104 -10.18 9.03 14.99
C ASP A 104 -10.07 7.52 15.08
N ALA A 105 -11.20 6.79 14.98
CA ALA A 105 -11.19 5.33 14.96
C ALA A 105 -10.46 4.77 13.75
N THR A 106 -10.58 5.42 12.59
CA THR A 106 -9.85 5.01 11.38
C THR A 106 -8.36 5.25 11.53
N HIS A 107 -7.94 6.41 12.06
CA HIS A 107 -6.53 6.70 12.34
C HIS A 107 -5.93 5.72 13.35
N LEU A 108 -6.64 5.45 14.45
CA LEU A 108 -6.21 4.47 15.45
C LEU A 108 -6.04 3.08 14.82
N SER A 109 -6.98 2.68 13.96
CA SER A 109 -6.91 1.41 13.23
C SER A 109 -5.68 1.33 12.32
N ILE A 110 -5.38 2.40 11.57
CA ILE A 110 -4.18 2.48 10.71
C ILE A 110 -2.91 2.28 11.56
N CYS A 111 -2.77 3.03 12.64
CA CYS A 111 -1.60 2.95 13.53
C CYS A 111 -1.46 1.55 14.16
N ALA A 112 -2.55 1.00 14.70
CA ALA A 112 -2.55 -0.32 15.31
C ALA A 112 -2.17 -1.43 14.31
N LEU A 113 -2.68 -1.36 13.08
CA LEU A 113 -2.37 -2.32 12.02
C LEU A 113 -0.91 -2.23 11.56
N ILE A 114 -0.38 -1.02 11.38
CA ILE A 114 1.03 -0.82 11.03
C ILE A 114 1.92 -1.46 12.10
N ILE A 115 1.68 -1.18 13.37
CA ILE A 115 2.45 -1.73 14.49
C ILE A 115 2.32 -3.26 14.54
N PHE A 116 1.10 -3.78 14.44
CA PHE A 116 0.83 -5.21 14.51
C PHE A 116 1.55 -6.00 13.40
N PHE A 117 1.38 -5.58 12.14
CA PHE A 117 2.02 -6.28 11.01
C PHE A 117 3.53 -6.14 11.02
N SER A 118 4.03 -5.00 11.43
CA SER A 118 5.48 -4.80 11.55
C SER A 118 6.08 -5.64 12.65
N PHE A 119 5.41 -5.77 13.79
CA PHE A 119 5.85 -6.65 14.87
C PHE A 119 5.85 -8.13 14.42
N LEU A 120 4.83 -8.57 13.67
CA LEU A 120 4.79 -9.92 13.10
C LEU A 120 5.96 -10.16 12.14
N LEU A 121 6.26 -9.17 11.30
CA LEU A 121 7.38 -9.23 10.35
C LEU A 121 8.74 -9.23 11.07
N MET A 122 8.88 -8.46 12.16
CA MET A 122 10.11 -8.45 12.99
C MET A 122 10.37 -9.81 13.65
N ARG A 123 9.34 -10.51 14.10
CA ARG A 123 9.49 -11.83 14.70
C ARG A 123 9.88 -12.91 13.70
N GLY A 124 9.88 -12.62 12.40
CA GLY A 124 10.22 -13.58 11.36
C GLY A 124 9.34 -14.83 11.43
N TYR A 125 8.06 -14.66 11.75
CA TYR A 125 7.12 -15.76 11.94
C TYR A 125 6.92 -16.49 10.61
N VAL A 126 7.75 -17.51 10.38
CA VAL A 126 7.71 -18.35 9.18
C VAL A 126 6.90 -19.59 9.52
N ASN A 127 5.66 -19.66 9.07
CA ASN A 127 4.86 -20.86 9.19
C ASN A 127 4.50 -21.41 7.81
N GLN A 128 5.36 -22.28 7.27
CA GLN A 128 5.14 -22.89 5.97
C GLN A 128 3.82 -23.70 5.88
N LYS A 129 3.22 -24.11 7.01
CA LYS A 129 1.93 -24.81 7.05
C LYS A 129 0.77 -23.95 6.53
N ILE A 130 0.93 -22.62 6.54
CA ILE A 130 -0.09 -21.67 6.04
C ILE A 130 -0.05 -21.57 4.51
N ASN A 131 1.00 -22.02 3.85
CA ASN A 131 1.14 -21.98 2.38
C ASN A 131 0.27 -23.04 1.67
N ASN A 132 -1.02 -23.01 1.96
CA ASN A 132 -2.03 -23.83 1.29
C ASN A 132 -3.12 -22.92 0.68
N ASN A 133 -4.06 -23.49 -0.04
CA ASN A 133 -5.12 -22.73 -0.71
C ASN A 133 -6.00 -21.96 0.29
N TYR A 134 -6.29 -22.53 1.45
CA TYR A 134 -7.06 -21.87 2.50
C TYR A 134 -6.30 -20.70 3.09
N GLY A 135 -5.00 -20.86 3.37
CA GLY A 135 -4.15 -19.77 3.87
C GLY A 135 -4.08 -18.59 2.89
N LYS A 136 -3.96 -18.86 1.58
CA LYS A 136 -4.01 -17.82 0.55
C LYS A 136 -5.35 -17.10 0.54
N PHE A 137 -6.46 -17.84 0.59
CA PHE A 137 -7.80 -17.27 0.59
C PHE A 137 -8.06 -16.38 1.83
N PHE A 138 -7.76 -16.87 3.04
CA PHE A 138 -7.93 -16.09 4.26
C PHE A 138 -6.99 -14.88 4.33
N THR A 139 -5.74 -15.03 3.88
CA THR A 139 -4.82 -13.88 3.72
C THR A 139 -5.41 -12.86 2.77
N GLY A 140 -6.04 -13.31 1.69
CA GLY A 140 -6.76 -12.46 0.75
C GLY A 140 -7.90 -11.69 1.41
N ILE A 141 -8.77 -12.32 2.21
CA ILE A 141 -9.87 -11.65 2.91
C ILE A 141 -9.32 -10.56 3.85
N ILE A 142 -8.32 -10.89 4.67
CA ILE A 142 -7.70 -9.92 5.58
C ILE A 142 -7.09 -8.77 4.77
N SER A 143 -6.34 -9.09 3.72
CA SER A 143 -5.73 -8.09 2.84
C SER A 143 -6.76 -7.17 2.20
N GLY A 144 -7.86 -7.73 1.65
CA GLY A 144 -8.93 -6.94 1.03
C GLY A 144 -9.62 -6.02 2.03
N THR A 145 -9.94 -6.51 3.23
CA THR A 145 -10.55 -5.70 4.29
C THR A 145 -9.62 -4.53 4.67
N LEU A 146 -8.34 -4.80 4.87
CA LEU A 146 -7.36 -3.76 5.20
C LEU A 146 -7.10 -2.81 4.03
N ASN A 147 -7.12 -3.31 2.80
CA ASN A 147 -6.95 -2.46 1.62
C ASN A 147 -8.11 -1.47 1.47
N GLY A 148 -9.34 -1.94 1.62
CA GLY A 148 -10.52 -1.08 1.55
C GLY A 148 -10.61 -0.07 2.69
N LEU A 149 -10.19 -0.44 3.91
CA LEU A 149 -10.24 0.44 5.09
C LEU A 149 -9.09 1.46 5.12
N THR A 150 -7.86 1.03 4.79
CA THR A 150 -6.63 1.78 5.08
C THR A 150 -5.60 1.77 3.97
N THR A 151 -5.86 1.13 2.84
CA THR A 151 -4.89 0.83 1.77
C THR A 151 -3.69 -0.04 2.21
N LEU A 152 -3.71 -0.60 3.43
CA LEU A 152 -2.61 -1.40 3.99
C LEU A 152 -2.69 -2.90 3.66
N GLY A 153 -3.51 -3.29 2.68
CA GLY A 153 -3.69 -4.69 2.27
C GLY A 153 -2.40 -5.40 1.83
N GLY A 154 -1.38 -4.63 1.45
CA GLY A 154 -0.08 -5.16 1.08
C GLY A 154 0.69 -5.83 2.20
N MET A 155 0.52 -5.40 3.44
CA MET A 155 1.28 -5.92 4.58
C MET A 155 1.00 -7.40 4.88
N PRO A 156 -0.26 -7.86 5.02
CA PRO A 156 -0.55 -9.29 5.25
C PRO A 156 -0.08 -10.17 4.09
N VAL A 157 -0.24 -9.73 2.84
CA VAL A 157 0.22 -10.51 1.68
C VAL A 157 1.74 -10.58 1.64
N ALA A 158 2.44 -9.46 1.86
CA ALA A 158 3.90 -9.44 1.91
C ALA A 158 4.44 -10.35 3.03
N LEU A 159 3.84 -10.29 4.23
CA LEU A 159 4.16 -11.18 5.33
C LEU A 159 3.99 -12.65 4.93
N PHE A 160 2.84 -13.00 4.35
CA PHE A 160 2.56 -14.34 3.87
C PHE A 160 3.60 -14.80 2.84
N LEU A 161 3.90 -13.99 1.82
CA LEU A 161 4.83 -14.37 0.75
C LEU A 161 6.29 -14.49 1.21
N LEU A 162 6.73 -13.66 2.15
CA LEU A 162 8.06 -13.75 2.73
C LEU A 162 8.29 -15.06 3.49
N THR A 163 7.21 -15.72 3.96
CA THR A 163 7.27 -17.01 4.63
C THR A 163 7.34 -18.21 3.68
N THR A 164 7.05 -18.02 2.40
CA THR A 164 6.90 -19.12 1.42
C THR A 164 8.21 -19.58 0.77
N GLY A 165 9.31 -18.85 0.97
CA GLY A 165 10.59 -19.15 0.29
C GLY A 165 10.63 -18.81 -1.21
N ILE A 166 9.59 -18.15 -1.74
CA ILE A 166 9.52 -17.71 -3.14
C ILE A 166 10.62 -16.66 -3.42
N GLN A 167 11.14 -16.67 -4.65
CA GLN A 167 12.16 -15.71 -5.07
C GLN A 167 11.64 -14.26 -5.01
N PRO A 168 12.46 -13.28 -4.56
CA PRO A 168 12.07 -11.87 -4.45
C PRO A 168 11.46 -11.28 -5.72
N ALA A 169 11.99 -11.65 -6.90
CA ALA A 169 11.48 -11.16 -8.17
C ALA A 169 10.03 -11.61 -8.43
N ILE A 170 9.68 -12.86 -8.07
CA ILE A 170 8.32 -13.39 -8.20
C ILE A 170 7.40 -12.75 -7.16
N ILE A 171 7.87 -12.56 -5.91
CA ILE A 171 7.12 -11.86 -4.87
C ILE A 171 6.77 -10.45 -5.36
N ARG A 172 7.77 -9.68 -5.81
CA ARG A 172 7.61 -8.32 -6.32
C ARG A 172 6.63 -8.25 -7.48
N GLY A 173 6.78 -9.14 -8.46
CA GLY A 173 5.91 -9.17 -9.64
C GLY A 173 4.47 -9.53 -9.29
N SER A 174 4.29 -10.56 -8.48
CA SER A 174 2.95 -11.02 -8.07
C SER A 174 2.23 -10.00 -7.19
N LEU A 175 2.94 -9.32 -6.28
CA LEU A 175 2.38 -8.23 -5.48
C LEU A 175 1.91 -7.06 -6.35
N ALA A 176 2.74 -6.61 -7.29
CA ALA A 176 2.38 -5.49 -8.14
C ALA A 176 1.18 -5.81 -9.04
N ALA A 177 1.10 -7.03 -9.60
CA ALA A 177 -0.06 -7.47 -10.37
C ALA A 177 -1.32 -7.61 -9.51
N LEU A 178 -1.19 -8.16 -8.30
CA LEU A 178 -2.29 -8.29 -7.35
C LEU A 178 -2.87 -6.92 -7.00
N PHE A 179 -2.02 -5.96 -6.63
CA PHE A 179 -2.47 -4.62 -6.27
C PHE A 179 -3.07 -3.87 -7.45
N PHE A 180 -2.53 -4.00 -8.65
CA PHE A 180 -3.18 -3.43 -9.82
C PHE A 180 -4.65 -3.83 -9.93
N LEU A 181 -4.94 -5.13 -9.78
CA LEU A 181 -6.31 -5.65 -9.87
C LEU A 181 -7.18 -5.24 -8.66
N THR A 182 -6.61 -5.32 -7.46
CA THR A 182 -7.35 -5.07 -6.23
C THR A 182 -7.61 -3.59 -5.99
N ASP A 183 -6.70 -2.72 -6.43
CA ASP A 183 -6.86 -1.28 -6.25
C ASP A 183 -7.83 -0.69 -7.27
N ILE A 184 -7.90 -1.22 -8.49
CA ILE A 184 -9.00 -0.92 -9.42
C ILE A 184 -10.35 -1.31 -8.80
N TYR A 185 -10.43 -2.50 -8.21
CA TYR A 185 -11.66 -2.96 -7.57
C TYR A 185 -12.03 -2.10 -6.34
N ALA A 186 -11.08 -1.84 -5.44
CA ALA A 186 -11.28 -1.02 -4.25
C ALA A 186 -11.64 0.44 -4.60
N PHE A 187 -10.99 1.00 -5.63
CA PHE A 187 -11.32 2.33 -6.15
C PHE A 187 -12.76 2.36 -6.70
N SER A 188 -13.15 1.35 -7.48
CA SER A 188 -14.53 1.25 -7.99
C SER A 188 -15.54 1.19 -6.86
N LEU A 189 -15.29 0.40 -5.82
CA LEU A 189 -16.15 0.34 -4.63
C LEU A 189 -16.22 1.69 -3.90
N SER A 190 -15.09 2.39 -3.76
CA SER A 190 -15.02 3.72 -3.13
C SER A 190 -15.81 4.75 -3.92
N PHE A 191 -15.74 4.68 -5.26
CA PHE A 191 -16.51 5.54 -6.15
C PHE A 191 -18.02 5.31 -5.99
N PHE A 192 -18.49 4.07 -6.04
CA PHE A 192 -19.90 3.74 -5.84
C PHE A 192 -20.39 4.01 -4.41
N ALA A 193 -19.50 3.97 -3.42
CA ALA A 193 -19.80 4.35 -2.03
C ALA A 193 -19.92 5.86 -1.83
N GLY A 194 -19.57 6.70 -2.85
CA GLY A 194 -19.60 8.15 -2.79
C GLY A 194 -18.50 8.76 -1.93
N ILE A 195 -17.34 8.06 -1.81
CA ILE A 195 -16.15 8.54 -1.08
C ILE A 195 -15.25 9.37 -2.01
N VAL A 196 -15.30 9.10 -3.33
CA VAL A 196 -14.49 9.80 -4.33
C VAL A 196 -15.20 11.09 -4.75
N ASP A 197 -14.50 12.20 -4.68
CA ASP A 197 -14.96 13.51 -5.14
C ASP A 197 -14.03 14.12 -6.20
N VAL A 198 -14.35 15.30 -6.69
CA VAL A 198 -13.54 16.03 -7.67
C VAL A 198 -12.21 16.47 -7.08
N THR A 199 -12.16 16.78 -5.78
CA THR A 199 -10.95 17.17 -5.06
C THR A 199 -9.93 16.03 -5.03
N THR A 200 -10.40 14.78 -4.94
CA THR A 200 -9.58 13.56 -5.06
C THR A 200 -8.77 13.58 -6.37
N ILE A 201 -9.41 13.89 -7.49
CA ILE A 201 -8.75 13.92 -8.81
C ILE A 201 -7.73 15.06 -8.88
N TYR A 202 -8.12 16.25 -8.44
CA TYR A 202 -7.26 17.43 -8.44
C TYR A 202 -5.98 17.20 -7.62
N ARG A 203 -6.08 16.59 -6.46
CA ARG A 203 -4.93 16.25 -5.62
C ARG A 203 -4.06 15.14 -6.21
N THR A 204 -4.65 14.21 -6.96
CA THR A 204 -3.92 13.05 -7.50
C THR A 204 -3.09 13.38 -8.74
N VAL A 205 -3.64 14.16 -9.68
CA VAL A 205 -3.04 14.40 -11.01
C VAL A 205 -1.59 14.92 -10.94
N PRO A 206 -1.25 15.94 -10.15
CA PRO A 206 0.12 16.44 -10.08
C PRO A 206 1.12 15.44 -9.49
N LEU A 207 0.65 14.52 -8.65
CA LEU A 207 1.49 13.51 -7.98
C LEU A 207 1.96 12.41 -8.95
N ILE A 208 1.22 12.20 -10.05
CA ILE A 208 1.51 11.15 -11.05
C ILE A 208 2.92 11.30 -11.64
N ILE A 209 3.42 12.53 -11.80
CA ILE A 209 4.73 12.81 -12.41
C ILE A 209 5.86 12.17 -11.60
N THR A 210 5.71 12.03 -10.29
CA THR A 210 6.74 11.47 -9.42
C THR A 210 6.85 9.94 -9.52
N LEU A 211 5.78 9.26 -9.95
CA LEU A 211 5.68 7.80 -9.93
C LEU A 211 6.70 7.11 -10.85
N PRO A 212 6.81 7.45 -12.16
CA PRO A 212 7.74 6.76 -13.05
C PRO A 212 9.19 6.96 -12.63
N ILE A 213 9.54 8.13 -12.12
CA ILE A 213 10.91 8.44 -11.67
C ILE A 213 11.25 7.57 -10.44
N GLY A 214 10.36 7.53 -9.47
CA GLY A 214 10.55 6.72 -8.26
C GLY A 214 10.63 5.22 -8.57
N VAL A 215 9.73 4.70 -9.40
CA VAL A 215 9.73 3.29 -9.83
C VAL A 215 11.04 2.92 -10.51
N TYR A 216 11.51 3.75 -11.43
CA TYR A 216 12.77 3.53 -12.14
C TYR A 216 13.99 3.47 -11.20
N ILE A 217 14.07 4.39 -10.24
CA ILE A 217 15.11 4.39 -9.22
C ILE A 217 15.02 3.14 -8.36
N GLY A 218 13.83 2.81 -7.88
CA GLY A 218 13.58 1.63 -7.05
C GLY A 218 13.92 0.33 -7.78
N ASP A 219 13.57 0.19 -9.04
CA ASP A 219 13.91 -0.96 -9.87
C ASP A 219 15.43 -1.11 -10.04
N LYS A 220 16.15 -0.02 -10.34
CA LYS A 220 17.63 -0.06 -10.40
C LYS A 220 18.27 -0.54 -9.12
N PHE A 221 17.75 -0.14 -7.97
CA PHE A 221 18.23 -0.63 -6.68
C PHE A 221 17.90 -2.12 -6.48
N PHE A 222 16.70 -2.55 -6.89
CA PHE A 222 16.31 -3.96 -6.82
C PHE A 222 17.23 -4.85 -7.65
N VAL A 223 17.47 -4.51 -8.92
CA VAL A 223 18.32 -5.29 -9.83
C VAL A 223 19.75 -5.44 -9.32
N LYS A 224 20.28 -4.41 -8.65
CA LYS A 224 21.62 -4.44 -8.04
C LYS A 224 21.67 -5.16 -6.70
N SER A 225 20.53 -5.44 -6.06
CA SER A 225 20.48 -6.02 -4.73
C SER A 225 20.57 -7.55 -4.76
N LYS A 226 21.27 -8.12 -3.77
CA LYS A 226 21.22 -9.56 -3.49
C LYS A 226 19.95 -9.89 -2.73
N GLU A 227 19.43 -11.12 -2.85
CA GLU A 227 18.23 -11.56 -2.12
C GLU A 227 18.29 -11.26 -0.61
N LYS A 228 19.42 -11.50 0.02
CA LYS A 228 19.64 -11.21 1.44
C LYS A 228 19.49 -9.72 1.76
N THR A 229 19.95 -8.85 0.85
CA THR A 229 19.84 -7.40 0.98
C THR A 229 18.38 -6.96 0.80
N TYR A 230 17.69 -7.50 -0.19
CA TYR A 230 16.25 -7.25 -0.40
C TYR A 230 15.44 -7.54 0.88
N ARG A 231 15.60 -8.76 1.44
CA ARG A 231 14.88 -9.14 2.67
C ARG A 231 15.19 -8.22 3.86
N LYS A 232 16.46 -7.77 4.00
CA LYS A 232 16.84 -6.79 5.03
C LYS A 232 16.22 -5.43 4.82
N VAL A 233 16.24 -4.90 3.59
CA VAL A 233 15.65 -3.59 3.28
C VAL A 233 14.15 -3.60 3.53
N VAL A 234 13.44 -4.64 3.09
CA VAL A 234 12.02 -4.83 3.39
C VAL A 234 11.76 -4.82 4.90
N PHE A 235 12.58 -5.55 5.65
CA PHE A 235 12.46 -5.65 7.11
C PHE A 235 12.68 -4.30 7.79
N TYR A 236 13.78 -3.59 7.47
CA TYR A 236 14.05 -2.26 8.05
C TYR A 236 13.00 -1.22 7.66
N PHE A 237 12.50 -1.28 6.44
CA PHE A 237 11.42 -0.41 5.99
C PHE A 237 10.14 -0.61 6.85
N LEU A 238 9.79 -1.86 7.11
CA LEU A 238 8.61 -2.16 7.93
C LEU A 238 8.80 -1.74 9.39
N ILE A 239 10.01 -1.89 9.95
CA ILE A 239 10.35 -1.35 11.27
C ILE A 239 10.22 0.17 11.29
N PHE A 240 10.75 0.84 10.28
CA PHE A 240 10.71 2.31 10.20
C PHE A 240 9.27 2.83 10.19
N ILE A 241 8.40 2.25 9.35
CA ILE A 241 6.97 2.62 9.32
C ILE A 241 6.29 2.35 10.67
N SER A 242 6.65 1.25 11.36
CA SER A 242 6.09 0.94 12.68
C SER A 242 6.44 1.95 13.73
N ILE A 243 7.71 2.31 13.80
CA ILE A 243 8.21 3.31 14.75
C ILE A 243 7.51 4.65 14.47
N PHE A 244 7.40 5.02 13.21
CA PHE A 244 6.73 6.25 12.80
C PHE A 244 5.24 6.26 13.17
N GLY A 245 4.53 5.14 12.96
CA GLY A 245 3.14 4.98 13.39
C GLY A 245 2.97 5.01 14.91
N PHE A 246 3.96 4.49 15.67
CA PHE A 246 3.93 4.51 17.13
C PHE A 246 4.09 5.93 17.70
N PHE A 247 5.06 6.70 17.22
CA PHE A 247 5.24 8.10 17.66
C PHE A 247 4.00 8.95 17.43
N ARG A 248 3.30 8.71 16.34
CA ARG A 248 2.08 9.44 16.01
C ARG A 248 0.93 9.18 16.99
N ILE A 249 0.82 7.98 17.58
CA ILE A 249 -0.18 7.72 18.62
C ILE A 249 0.10 8.58 19.85
N ILE A 250 1.38 8.76 20.20
CA ILE A 250 1.78 9.51 21.40
C ILE A 250 1.52 11.02 21.21
N ASP A 251 1.71 11.55 20.02
CA ASP A 251 1.49 12.99 19.75
C ASP A 251 -0.01 13.39 19.70
N ASN A 252 -0.93 12.43 19.55
CA ASN A 252 -2.38 12.65 19.53
C ASN A 252 -3.07 12.37 20.89
N PHE A 253 -2.32 12.03 21.94
CA PHE A 253 -2.76 11.96 23.34
C PHE A 253 -2.14 13.05 24.17
#